data_e2853b0521c4b4ddc636b516667309b7
#
_entry.id   e2853b0521c4b4ddc636b516667309b7
#
_cell.length_a   1.000
_cell.length_b   1.000
_cell.length_c   1.000
_cell.angle_alpha   90.00
_cell.angle_beta   90.00
_cell.angle_gamma   90.00
#
_symmetry.space_group_name_H-M   'P 1'
#
loop_
_entity.id
_entity.type
_entity.pdbx_description
1 polymer ?
#
loop_
_entity_poly.entity_id
_entity_poly.type
_entity_poly.pdbx_seq_one_letter_code
_entity_poly.pdbx_strand_id
1 'polypeptide(L)'
;VPAAAPRQTGLDEETTMRLIAHEFMTLDGVMQGPGGAEEDTSGGFRYGGWVAPAFDDTVGEVVSGWFERTDALLFGRSTYRMMADYWPLVTDPQDPVAQRLNTAPKHVVSTTMREADATWAGTEAIIADDVTERIRALKDSGDGELQVHGSWQLLQTLIAEQLLDELRLIVFPTVVGAGKRLFHDVAQPTGFQVTDARVAGSGAVAMTLTPAPFRTATYVVVDGKEMQVEE
;
A
#
# COMPACT_ATOMS: atom_id res chain seq x y z
N VAL A 1 -53.29 20.61 -16.58
CA VAL A 1 -52.18 19.75 -17.04
C VAL A 1 -51.11 19.88 -16.00
N PRO A 2 -50.74 18.82 -15.23
CA PRO A 2 -49.65 18.90 -14.27
C PRO A 2 -48.29 18.84 -15.02
N ALA A 3 -47.38 19.74 -14.66
CA ALA A 3 -46.04 19.80 -15.14
C ALA A 3 -45.25 18.57 -14.68
N ALA A 4 -44.57 17.91 -15.62
CA ALA A 4 -43.68 16.79 -15.33
C ALA A 4 -42.46 17.27 -14.55
N ALA A 5 -42.15 16.59 -13.43
CA ALA A 5 -40.93 16.81 -12.66
C ALA A 5 -39.70 16.43 -13.51
N PRO A 6 -38.57 17.13 -13.38
CA PRO A 6 -37.35 16.78 -14.10
C PRO A 6 -36.82 15.44 -13.58
N ARG A 7 -36.52 14.53 -14.51
CA ARG A 7 -35.78 13.30 -14.21
C ARG A 7 -34.40 13.69 -13.74
N GLN A 8 -34.05 13.31 -12.51
CA GLN A 8 -32.67 13.26 -12.07
C GLN A 8 -31.93 12.24 -12.96
N THR A 9 -31.08 12.74 -13.82
CA THR A 9 -30.04 11.94 -14.45
C THR A 9 -29.06 11.60 -13.35
N GLY A 10 -29.16 10.42 -12.77
CA GLY A 10 -28.08 9.84 -12.00
C GLY A 10 -26.88 9.77 -12.95
N LEU A 11 -25.85 10.51 -12.67
CA LEU A 11 -24.52 10.23 -13.18
C LEU A 11 -24.17 8.88 -12.55
N ASP A 12 -24.04 7.85 -13.39
CA ASP A 12 -23.40 6.61 -12.97
C ASP A 12 -21.99 7.04 -12.52
N GLU A 13 -21.71 6.98 -11.21
CA GLU A 13 -20.34 7.03 -10.72
C GLU A 13 -19.67 5.84 -11.38
N GLU A 14 -18.78 6.09 -12.33
CA GLU A 14 -17.90 5.07 -12.87
C GLU A 14 -17.14 4.53 -11.66
N THR A 15 -17.55 3.35 -11.19
CA THR A 15 -16.88 2.65 -10.12
C THR A 15 -15.56 2.14 -10.67
N THR A 16 -14.46 2.82 -10.28
CA THR A 16 -13.11 2.40 -10.62
C THR A 16 -12.50 1.64 -9.44
N MET A 17 -11.64 0.67 -9.75
CA MET A 17 -10.86 -0.06 -8.75
C MET A 17 -9.90 0.91 -8.04
N ARG A 18 -9.85 0.86 -6.71
CA ARG A 18 -8.97 1.71 -5.91
C ARG A 18 -7.60 1.06 -5.77
N LEU A 19 -6.54 1.80 -6.06
CA LEU A 19 -5.16 1.36 -5.85
C LEU A 19 -4.71 1.69 -4.42
N ILE A 20 -4.48 0.64 -3.63
CA ILE A 20 -4.19 0.76 -2.20
C ILE A 20 -2.83 0.13 -1.89
N ALA A 21 -1.94 0.90 -1.28
CA ALA A 21 -0.67 0.36 -0.79
C ALA A 21 -0.78 -0.03 0.67
N HIS A 22 -0.27 -1.21 1.01
CA HIS A 22 -0.19 -1.75 2.37
C HIS A 22 1.27 -1.91 2.76
N GLU A 23 1.71 -1.24 3.83
CA GLU A 23 3.10 -1.26 4.22
C GLU A 23 3.30 -1.40 5.73
N PHE A 24 4.34 -2.14 6.08
CA PHE A 24 4.93 -2.13 7.42
C PHE A 24 6.11 -1.17 7.41
N MET A 25 6.21 -0.37 8.45
CA MET A 25 7.25 0.65 8.54
C MET A 25 7.78 0.77 9.97
N THR A 26 9.07 0.98 10.11
CA THR A 26 9.68 1.37 11.38
C THR A 26 9.45 2.86 11.68
N LEU A 27 9.70 3.32 12.91
CA LEU A 27 9.62 4.74 13.28
C LEU A 27 10.53 5.65 12.44
N ASP A 28 11.65 5.12 11.95
CA ASP A 28 12.56 5.85 11.06
C ASP A 28 12.27 5.63 9.55
N GLY A 29 11.08 5.10 9.25
CA GLY A 29 10.55 5.01 7.89
C GLY A 29 11.05 3.84 7.05
N VAL A 30 11.77 2.89 7.62
CA VAL A 30 12.29 1.71 6.90
C VAL A 30 11.17 0.69 6.71
N MET A 31 11.02 0.20 5.48
CA MET A 31 10.07 -0.84 5.07
C MET A 31 10.78 -2.14 4.63
N GLN A 32 12.11 -2.18 4.63
CA GLN A 32 12.88 -3.32 4.13
C GLN A 32 12.84 -4.51 5.08
N GLY A 33 12.54 -5.70 4.55
CA GLY A 33 12.66 -6.98 5.24
C GLY A 33 11.84 -7.12 6.52
N PRO A 34 10.55 -6.75 6.56
CA PRO A 34 9.77 -6.72 7.79
C PRO A 34 9.53 -8.11 8.39
N GLY A 35 9.28 -9.13 7.56
CA GLY A 35 8.79 -10.44 8.00
C GLY A 35 9.87 -11.43 8.40
N GLY A 36 11.09 -11.32 7.87
CA GLY A 36 12.16 -12.27 8.16
C GLY A 36 13.57 -11.72 8.01
N ALA A 37 14.53 -12.34 8.71
CA ALA A 37 15.93 -11.89 8.71
C ALA A 37 16.57 -11.94 7.31
N GLU A 38 16.16 -12.92 6.48
CA GLU A 38 16.69 -13.15 5.14
C GLU A 38 15.75 -12.66 4.03
N GLU A 39 14.65 -11.99 4.37
CA GLU A 39 13.61 -11.57 3.42
C GLU A 39 14.15 -10.60 2.35
N ASP A 40 14.91 -9.59 2.77
CA ASP A 40 15.57 -8.67 1.85
C ASP A 40 16.90 -8.17 2.45
N THR A 41 17.98 -8.84 2.11
CA THR A 41 19.35 -8.48 2.54
C THR A 41 20.07 -7.58 1.55
N SER A 42 19.39 -7.11 0.50
CA SER A 42 19.99 -6.23 -0.51
C SER A 42 20.57 -4.96 0.11
N GLY A 43 21.63 -4.44 -0.47
CA GLY A 43 22.35 -3.30 0.09
C GLY A 43 23.10 -3.58 1.40
N GLY A 44 23.21 -4.87 1.80
CA GLY A 44 23.85 -5.26 3.06
C GLY A 44 22.97 -5.08 4.30
N PHE A 45 21.67 -4.98 4.12
CA PHE A 45 20.70 -4.87 5.23
C PHE A 45 20.71 -6.15 6.09
N ARG A 46 20.79 -5.99 7.42
CA ARG A 46 20.97 -7.08 8.39
C ARG A 46 19.92 -7.09 9.51
N TYR A 47 18.93 -6.23 9.44
CA TYR A 47 17.97 -6.00 10.52
C TYR A 47 16.56 -6.48 10.16
N GLY A 48 16.45 -7.49 9.26
CA GLY A 48 15.17 -8.08 8.86
C GLY A 48 14.45 -8.78 10.00
N GLY A 49 13.12 -8.97 9.84
CA GLY A 49 12.26 -9.64 10.83
C GLY A 49 11.83 -8.75 12.00
N TRP A 50 11.94 -7.44 11.87
CA TRP A 50 11.62 -6.48 12.92
C TRP A 50 10.14 -6.35 13.27
N VAL A 51 9.25 -6.89 12.44
CA VAL A 51 7.81 -6.93 12.71
C VAL A 51 7.43 -7.97 13.77
N ALA A 52 8.04 -9.16 13.73
CA ALA A 52 7.63 -10.30 14.52
C ALA A 52 7.54 -10.04 16.05
N PRO A 53 8.46 -9.30 16.69
CA PRO A 53 8.39 -9.03 18.13
C PRO A 53 7.19 -8.17 18.57
N ALA A 54 6.58 -7.41 17.64
CA ALA A 54 5.46 -6.53 17.90
C ALA A 54 4.21 -6.86 17.10
N PHE A 55 4.15 -8.07 16.52
CA PHE A 55 2.99 -8.58 15.80
C PHE A 55 2.04 -9.27 16.78
N ASP A 56 1.07 -8.54 17.29
CA ASP A 56 0.03 -9.03 18.19
C ASP A 56 -1.30 -9.33 17.48
N ASP A 57 -2.29 -9.80 18.23
CA ASP A 57 -3.61 -10.14 17.70
C ASP A 57 -4.28 -8.94 17.01
N THR A 58 -4.08 -7.72 17.53
CA THR A 58 -4.62 -6.48 16.94
C THR A 58 -4.01 -6.20 15.56
N VAL A 59 -2.69 -6.37 15.43
CA VAL A 59 -2.01 -6.25 14.13
C VAL A 59 -2.51 -7.34 13.18
N GLY A 60 -2.67 -8.57 13.65
CA GLY A 60 -3.20 -9.68 12.89
C GLY A 60 -4.60 -9.43 12.35
N GLU A 61 -5.52 -8.90 13.18
CA GLU A 61 -6.87 -8.50 12.79
C GLU A 61 -6.87 -7.42 11.69
N VAL A 62 -6.03 -6.39 11.85
CA VAL A 62 -5.90 -5.31 10.86
C VAL A 62 -5.43 -5.87 9.52
N VAL A 63 -4.39 -6.69 9.52
CA VAL A 63 -3.83 -7.30 8.30
C VAL A 63 -4.85 -8.22 7.64
N SER A 64 -5.53 -9.08 8.40
CA SER A 64 -6.59 -9.95 7.88
C SER A 64 -7.71 -9.15 7.22
N GLY A 65 -8.17 -8.06 7.87
CA GLY A 65 -9.18 -7.18 7.31
C GLY A 65 -8.76 -6.43 6.05
N TRP A 66 -7.45 -6.22 5.84
CA TRP A 66 -6.95 -5.70 4.57
C TRP A 66 -7.12 -6.72 3.45
N PHE A 67 -6.70 -7.98 3.70
CA PHE A 67 -6.77 -9.03 2.69
C PHE A 67 -8.20 -9.46 2.36
N GLU A 68 -9.14 -9.39 3.29
CA GLU A 68 -10.56 -9.67 3.01
C GLU A 68 -11.14 -8.82 1.88
N ARG A 69 -10.61 -7.61 1.66
CA ARG A 69 -11.07 -6.67 0.66
C ARG A 69 -10.26 -6.70 -0.65
N THR A 70 -9.28 -7.60 -0.77
CA THR A 70 -8.44 -7.70 -1.96
C THR A 70 -9.24 -8.26 -3.14
N ASP A 71 -9.36 -7.52 -4.23
CA ASP A 71 -9.93 -8.02 -5.49
C ASP A 71 -8.84 -8.40 -6.48
N ALA A 72 -7.73 -7.65 -6.51
CA ALA A 72 -6.54 -7.97 -7.29
C ALA A 72 -5.26 -7.52 -6.56
N LEU A 73 -4.12 -8.08 -6.97
CA LEU A 73 -2.81 -7.81 -6.39
C LEU A 73 -1.85 -7.27 -7.46
N LEU A 74 -1.05 -6.28 -7.07
CA LEU A 74 -0.02 -5.69 -7.91
C LEU A 74 1.33 -5.78 -7.21
N PHE A 75 2.30 -6.44 -7.85
CA PHE A 75 3.62 -6.68 -7.30
C PHE A 75 4.74 -6.15 -8.19
N GLY A 76 5.85 -5.75 -7.62
CA GLY A 76 7.14 -5.75 -8.29
C GLY A 76 7.75 -7.16 -8.25
N ARG A 77 8.66 -7.44 -9.19
CA ARG A 77 9.25 -8.78 -9.37
C ARG A 77 9.82 -9.40 -8.09
N SER A 78 10.57 -8.64 -7.30
CA SER A 78 11.26 -9.18 -6.11
C SER A 78 10.27 -9.63 -5.05
N THR A 79 9.26 -8.81 -4.77
CA THR A 79 8.20 -9.14 -3.83
C THR A 79 7.34 -10.29 -4.34
N TYR A 80 7.00 -10.29 -5.63
CA TYR A 80 6.29 -11.41 -6.23
C TYR A 80 7.02 -12.74 -6.01
N ARG A 81 8.31 -12.80 -6.31
CA ARG A 81 9.10 -14.03 -6.14
C ARG A 81 9.15 -14.48 -4.69
N MET A 82 9.48 -13.57 -3.78
CA MET A 82 9.54 -13.88 -2.36
C MET A 82 8.19 -14.41 -1.84
N MET A 83 7.09 -13.80 -2.22
CA MET A 83 5.75 -14.23 -1.82
C MET A 83 5.33 -15.54 -2.51
N ALA A 84 5.67 -15.74 -3.78
CA ALA A 84 5.40 -16.96 -4.54
C ALA A 84 6.15 -18.18 -4.00
N ASP A 85 7.32 -17.99 -3.39
CA ASP A 85 8.09 -19.06 -2.76
C ASP A 85 7.53 -19.46 -1.38
N TYR A 86 6.78 -18.59 -0.73
CA TYR A 86 6.30 -18.78 0.64
C TYR A 86 4.79 -19.12 0.72
N TRP A 87 3.92 -18.26 0.17
CA TRP A 87 2.47 -18.32 0.41
C TRP A 87 1.78 -19.58 -0.13
N PRO A 88 2.20 -20.19 -1.26
CA PRO A 88 1.63 -21.47 -1.69
C PRO A 88 1.86 -22.63 -0.71
N LEU A 89 2.82 -22.51 0.22
CA LEU A 89 3.09 -23.50 1.25
C LEU A 89 2.15 -23.35 2.46
N VAL A 90 1.50 -22.19 2.63
CA VAL A 90 0.51 -21.96 3.69
C VAL A 90 -0.84 -22.48 3.20
N THR A 91 -1.21 -23.67 3.67
CA THR A 91 -2.40 -24.40 3.20
C THR A 91 -3.53 -24.45 4.22
N ASP A 92 -3.42 -23.70 5.33
CA ASP A 92 -4.49 -23.60 6.32
C ASP A 92 -5.73 -22.92 5.68
N PRO A 93 -6.86 -23.62 5.59
CA PRO A 93 -8.07 -23.06 5.02
C PRO A 93 -8.72 -21.96 5.89
N GLN A 94 -8.24 -21.76 7.10
CA GLN A 94 -8.72 -20.71 7.99
C GLN A 94 -7.83 -19.45 7.97
N ASP A 95 -6.70 -19.48 7.27
CA ASP A 95 -5.85 -18.30 7.09
C ASP A 95 -6.38 -17.42 5.96
N PRO A 96 -7.04 -16.26 6.25
CA PRO A 96 -7.63 -15.41 5.24
C PRO A 96 -6.59 -14.74 4.34
N VAL A 97 -5.40 -14.49 4.86
CA VAL A 97 -4.27 -13.88 4.13
C VAL A 97 -3.77 -14.86 3.06
N ALA A 98 -3.47 -16.10 3.47
CA ALA A 98 -3.01 -17.15 2.56
C ALA A 98 -4.05 -17.47 1.49
N GLN A 99 -5.33 -17.57 1.87
CA GLN A 99 -6.41 -17.82 0.92
C GLN A 99 -6.48 -16.71 -0.14
N ARG A 100 -6.47 -15.45 0.28
CA ARG A 100 -6.61 -14.35 -0.66
C ARG A 100 -5.36 -14.19 -1.53
N LEU A 101 -4.16 -14.28 -0.97
CA LEU A 101 -2.91 -14.22 -1.72
C LEU A 101 -2.81 -15.35 -2.77
N ASN A 102 -3.26 -16.55 -2.45
CA ASN A 102 -3.19 -17.68 -3.37
C ASN A 102 -4.28 -17.69 -4.44
N THR A 103 -5.41 -17.00 -4.23
CA THR A 103 -6.56 -17.04 -5.16
C THR A 103 -6.78 -15.77 -5.97
N ALA A 104 -6.46 -14.58 -5.43
CA ALA A 104 -6.70 -13.33 -6.11
C ALA A 104 -5.89 -13.20 -7.42
N PRO A 105 -6.41 -12.53 -8.45
CA PRO A 105 -5.66 -12.14 -9.66
C PRO A 105 -4.40 -11.36 -9.30
N LYS A 106 -3.30 -11.62 -10.02
CA LYS A 106 -1.99 -10.98 -9.77
C LYS A 106 -1.43 -10.37 -11.03
N HIS A 107 -0.95 -9.15 -10.91
CA HIS A 107 -0.23 -8.42 -11.93
C HIS A 107 1.19 -8.12 -11.44
N VAL A 108 2.19 -8.27 -12.30
CA VAL A 108 3.60 -8.09 -11.91
C VAL A 108 4.25 -7.01 -12.76
N VAL A 109 4.73 -5.96 -12.15
CA VAL A 109 5.50 -4.92 -12.84
C VAL A 109 6.96 -5.35 -12.93
N SER A 110 7.44 -5.62 -14.14
CA SER A 110 8.82 -6.04 -14.36
C SER A 110 9.23 -5.99 -15.84
N THR A 111 10.35 -5.36 -16.13
CA THR A 111 10.98 -5.37 -17.46
C THR A 111 11.86 -6.60 -17.73
N THR A 112 12.08 -7.45 -16.71
CA THR A 112 13.06 -8.57 -16.79
C THR A 112 12.47 -9.92 -16.39
N MET A 113 11.23 -9.98 -15.91
CA MET A 113 10.51 -11.22 -15.62
C MET A 113 9.94 -11.78 -16.92
N ARG A 114 10.06 -13.09 -17.12
CA ARG A 114 9.47 -13.78 -18.28
C ARG A 114 8.16 -14.44 -17.84
N GLU A 115 7.25 -14.67 -18.77
CA GLU A 115 5.98 -15.39 -18.50
C GLU A 115 6.21 -16.76 -17.86
N ALA A 116 7.25 -17.49 -18.28
CA ALA A 116 7.62 -18.77 -17.70
C ALA A 116 8.03 -18.70 -16.22
N ASP A 117 8.37 -17.52 -15.70
CA ASP A 117 8.73 -17.28 -14.30
C ASP A 117 7.50 -16.90 -13.46
N ALA A 118 6.33 -16.67 -14.08
CA ALA A 118 5.06 -16.32 -13.44
C ALA A 118 4.30 -17.59 -12.98
N THR A 119 4.88 -18.31 -12.03
CA THR A 119 4.41 -19.65 -11.62
C THR A 119 3.36 -19.64 -10.51
N TRP A 120 3.16 -18.52 -9.82
CA TRP A 120 2.16 -18.42 -8.75
C TRP A 120 0.75 -18.37 -9.36
N ALA A 121 -0.13 -19.24 -8.88
CA ALA A 121 -1.51 -19.34 -9.36
C ALA A 121 -2.23 -17.97 -9.35
N GLY A 122 -3.02 -17.70 -10.37
CA GLY A 122 -3.72 -16.41 -10.52
C GLY A 122 -2.86 -15.28 -11.08
N THR A 123 -1.61 -15.53 -11.52
CA THR A 123 -0.83 -14.50 -12.22
C THR A 123 -1.38 -14.33 -13.63
N GLU A 124 -1.89 -13.12 -13.93
CA GLU A 124 -2.58 -12.81 -15.18
C GLU A 124 -1.71 -12.04 -16.17
N ALA A 125 -0.85 -11.14 -15.67
CA ALA A 125 -0.03 -10.31 -16.54
C ALA A 125 1.31 -9.92 -15.93
N ILE A 126 2.31 -9.78 -16.82
CA ILE A 126 3.56 -9.07 -16.56
C ILE A 126 3.50 -7.73 -17.30
N ILE A 127 3.60 -6.64 -16.54
CA ILE A 127 3.60 -5.27 -17.05
C ILE A 127 5.06 -4.85 -17.22
N ALA A 128 5.53 -4.84 -18.47
CA ALA A 128 6.94 -4.58 -18.79
C ALA A 128 7.19 -3.16 -19.31
N ASP A 129 6.16 -2.52 -19.84
CA ASP A 129 6.18 -1.20 -20.48
C ASP A 129 4.93 -0.40 -20.11
N ASP A 130 4.94 0.89 -20.37
CA ASP A 130 3.80 1.81 -20.16
C ASP A 130 3.13 1.62 -18.79
N VAL A 131 3.97 1.42 -17.75
CA VAL A 131 3.54 0.97 -16.41
C VAL A 131 2.40 1.84 -15.85
N THR A 132 2.54 3.15 -15.95
CA THR A 132 1.55 4.11 -15.41
C THR A 132 0.21 3.99 -16.13
N GLU A 133 0.21 3.93 -17.46
CA GLU A 133 -1.00 3.80 -18.28
C GLU A 133 -1.67 2.45 -18.05
N ARG A 134 -0.89 1.37 -17.95
CA ARG A 134 -1.44 0.04 -17.69
C ARG A 134 -2.04 -0.09 -16.30
N ILE A 135 -1.46 0.55 -15.30
CA ILE A 135 -2.05 0.59 -13.95
C ILE A 135 -3.34 1.41 -13.95
N ARG A 136 -3.40 2.54 -14.66
CA ARG A 136 -4.65 3.29 -14.84
C ARG A 136 -5.72 2.43 -15.52
N ALA A 137 -5.36 1.74 -16.59
CA ALA A 137 -6.27 0.82 -17.27
C ALA A 137 -6.77 -0.32 -16.36
N LEU A 138 -5.93 -0.85 -15.47
CA LEU A 138 -6.37 -1.81 -14.45
C LEU A 138 -7.38 -1.19 -13.48
N LYS A 139 -7.15 0.03 -13.02
CA LYS A 139 -8.12 0.74 -12.17
C LYS A 139 -9.47 0.93 -12.86
N ASP A 140 -9.47 1.21 -14.17
CA ASP A 140 -10.68 1.43 -14.97
C ASP A 140 -11.37 0.11 -15.38
N SER A 141 -10.75 -1.04 -15.15
CA SER A 141 -11.26 -2.34 -15.61
C SER A 141 -12.29 -3.01 -14.68
N GLY A 142 -12.51 -2.46 -13.50
CA GLY A 142 -13.40 -3.07 -12.49
C GLY A 142 -13.67 -2.15 -11.32
N ASP A 143 -14.23 -2.72 -10.28
CA ASP A 143 -14.45 -2.11 -8.97
C ASP A 143 -13.66 -2.86 -7.88
N GLY A 144 -13.66 -2.34 -6.65
CA GLY A 144 -12.98 -2.96 -5.52
C GLY A 144 -11.55 -2.45 -5.28
N GLU A 145 -10.68 -3.32 -4.75
CA GLU A 145 -9.33 -2.96 -4.33
C GLU A 145 -8.25 -3.69 -5.13
N LEU A 146 -7.42 -2.92 -5.85
CA LEU A 146 -6.12 -3.37 -6.38
C LEU A 146 -5.07 -3.08 -5.31
N GLN A 147 -4.53 -4.11 -4.67
CA GLN A 147 -3.64 -3.95 -3.53
C GLN A 147 -2.18 -4.17 -3.87
N VAL A 148 -1.33 -3.29 -3.35
CA VAL A 148 0.14 -3.39 -3.42
C VAL A 148 0.68 -3.70 -2.02
N HIS A 149 1.42 -4.79 -1.89
CA HIS A 149 2.10 -5.17 -0.66
C HIS A 149 3.60 -5.17 -0.90
N GLY A 150 4.30 -4.25 -0.30
CA GLY A 150 5.73 -4.10 -0.55
C GLY A 150 6.03 -3.62 -1.97
N SER A 151 7.22 -4.05 -2.50
CA SER A 151 7.77 -3.62 -3.78
C SER A 151 8.25 -2.17 -3.77
N TRP A 152 9.28 -1.93 -2.97
CA TRP A 152 9.83 -0.58 -2.73
C TRP A 152 9.96 0.28 -4.00
N GLN A 153 10.54 -0.24 -5.09
CA GLN A 153 10.69 0.51 -6.35
C GLN A 153 9.34 0.84 -7.00
N LEU A 154 8.39 -0.10 -6.99
CA LEU A 154 7.07 0.12 -7.52
C LEU A 154 6.35 1.21 -6.74
N LEU A 155 6.42 1.18 -5.42
CA LEU A 155 5.81 2.21 -4.57
C LEU A 155 6.37 3.60 -4.83
N GLN A 156 7.70 3.73 -5.07
CA GLN A 156 8.26 5.02 -5.45
C GLN A 156 7.62 5.57 -6.74
N THR A 157 7.41 4.69 -7.73
CA THR A 157 6.72 5.07 -8.97
C THR A 157 5.26 5.45 -8.70
N LEU A 158 4.53 4.65 -7.94
CA LEU A 158 3.11 4.91 -7.63
C LEU A 158 2.91 6.23 -6.86
N ILE A 159 3.80 6.54 -5.93
CA ILE A 159 3.80 7.80 -5.17
C ILE A 159 4.14 8.98 -6.09
N ALA A 160 5.20 8.87 -6.88
CA ALA A 160 5.63 9.95 -7.78
C ALA A 160 4.58 10.29 -8.84
N GLU A 161 3.89 9.28 -9.37
CA GLU A 161 2.84 9.41 -10.38
C GLU A 161 1.46 9.69 -9.78
N GLN A 162 1.36 9.84 -8.45
CA GLN A 162 0.11 10.10 -7.71
C GLN A 162 -1.01 9.10 -8.05
N LEU A 163 -0.67 7.82 -8.17
CA LEU A 163 -1.61 6.76 -8.55
C LEU A 163 -2.33 6.14 -7.35
N LEU A 164 -1.80 6.30 -6.13
CA LEU A 164 -2.38 5.74 -4.93
C LEU A 164 -3.65 6.51 -4.53
N ASP A 165 -4.72 5.77 -4.29
CA ASP A 165 -5.97 6.30 -3.72
C ASP A 165 -5.96 6.22 -2.18
N GLU A 166 -5.20 5.28 -1.62
CA GLU A 166 -5.09 5.08 -0.19
C GLU A 166 -3.75 4.43 0.16
N LEU A 167 -3.22 4.79 1.32
CA LEU A 167 -2.02 4.19 1.91
C LEU A 167 -2.38 3.68 3.31
N ARG A 168 -2.24 2.38 3.53
CA ARG A 168 -2.44 1.73 4.82
C ARG A 168 -1.10 1.36 5.40
N LEU A 169 -0.76 1.96 6.53
CA LEU A 169 0.51 1.77 7.20
C LEU A 169 0.33 1.12 8.56
N ILE A 170 1.21 0.21 8.93
CA ILE A 170 1.44 -0.15 10.32
C ILE A 170 2.86 0.29 10.68
N VAL A 171 2.94 1.28 11.56
CA VAL A 171 4.21 1.79 12.09
C VAL A 171 4.54 1.03 13.36
N PHE A 172 5.65 0.30 13.33
CA PHE A 172 6.15 -0.48 14.46
C PHE A 172 7.07 0.36 15.33
N PRO A 173 7.03 0.20 16.67
CA PRO A 173 7.79 1.01 17.62
C PRO A 173 9.27 0.62 17.68
N THR A 174 9.92 0.64 16.51
CA THR A 174 11.31 0.23 16.33
C THR A 174 12.07 1.19 15.42
N VAL A 175 13.38 1.30 15.59
CA VAL A 175 14.31 2.07 14.76
C VAL A 175 15.44 1.15 14.34
N VAL A 176 15.72 1.06 13.05
CA VAL A 176 16.81 0.22 12.51
C VAL A 176 17.97 1.02 11.92
N GLY A 177 17.79 2.28 11.62
CA GLY A 177 18.83 3.23 11.24
C GLY A 177 19.27 3.16 9.77
N ALA A 178 19.10 2.04 9.10
CA ALA A 178 19.49 1.83 7.70
C ALA A 178 18.44 1.00 6.96
N GLY A 179 18.43 1.06 5.63
CA GLY A 179 17.49 0.29 4.80
C GLY A 179 16.69 1.14 3.83
N LYS A 180 15.82 0.49 3.06
CA LYS A 180 14.91 1.14 2.12
C LYS A 180 13.78 1.82 2.89
N ARG A 181 13.62 3.13 2.70
CA ARG A 181 12.55 3.91 3.33
C ARG A 181 11.39 4.11 2.37
N LEU A 182 10.16 4.09 2.92
CA LEU A 182 8.94 4.33 2.14
C LEU A 182 8.96 5.73 1.53
N PHE A 183 9.27 6.73 2.32
CA PHE A 183 9.47 8.10 1.87
C PHE A 183 10.96 8.44 1.94
N HIS A 184 11.52 8.82 0.82
CA HIS A 184 12.93 9.19 0.72
C HIS A 184 13.11 10.53 0.00
N ASP A 185 14.34 11.00 -0.12
CA ASP A 185 14.71 12.37 -0.55
C ASP A 185 14.11 12.83 -1.89
N VAL A 186 13.64 11.90 -2.74
CA VAL A 186 13.03 12.24 -4.04
C VAL A 186 11.50 12.29 -4.00
N ALA A 187 10.89 11.98 -2.87
CA ALA A 187 9.44 12.06 -2.73
C ALA A 187 8.98 13.52 -2.87
N GLN A 188 7.92 13.72 -3.66
CA GLN A 188 7.28 15.03 -3.75
C GLN A 188 6.55 15.34 -2.43
N PRO A 189 6.58 16.59 -1.97
CA PRO A 189 5.77 16.99 -0.81
C PRO A 189 4.29 16.65 -1.04
N THR A 190 3.73 15.82 -0.16
CA THR A 190 2.35 15.36 -0.24
C THR A 190 1.74 15.44 1.15
N GLY A 191 0.55 16.00 1.27
CA GLY A 191 -0.26 15.91 2.48
C GLY A 191 -1.00 14.58 2.51
N PHE A 192 -1.36 14.15 3.72
CA PHE A 192 -2.24 13.00 3.93
C PHE A 192 -3.28 13.36 4.98
N GLN A 193 -4.48 12.86 4.78
CA GLN A 193 -5.51 12.84 5.81
C GLN A 193 -5.57 11.44 6.44
N VAL A 194 -5.44 11.36 7.75
CA VAL A 194 -5.70 10.14 8.50
C VAL A 194 -7.22 9.94 8.57
N THR A 195 -7.72 8.89 7.97
CA THR A 195 -9.16 8.53 7.95
C THR A 195 -9.52 7.50 8.99
N ASP A 196 -8.55 6.67 9.38
CA ASP A 196 -8.67 5.71 10.48
C ASP A 196 -7.31 5.50 11.16
N ALA A 197 -7.31 5.23 12.47
CA ALA A 197 -6.10 4.88 13.22
C ALA A 197 -6.42 3.97 14.40
N ARG A 198 -5.59 2.93 14.58
CA ARG A 198 -5.70 1.97 15.68
C ARG A 198 -4.34 1.72 16.32
N VAL A 199 -4.26 1.80 17.64
CA VAL A 199 -3.05 1.46 18.41
C VAL A 199 -3.18 0.03 18.91
N ALA A 200 -2.20 -0.79 18.59
CA ALA A 200 -2.10 -2.18 19.06
C ALA A 200 -1.50 -2.25 20.48
N GLY A 201 -1.74 -3.35 21.18
CA GLY A 201 -1.17 -3.59 22.53
C GLY A 201 0.35 -3.63 22.53
N SER A 202 0.97 -4.04 21.44
CA SER A 202 2.42 -4.03 21.19
C SER A 202 3.01 -2.63 21.00
N GLY A 203 2.17 -1.60 20.88
CA GLY A 203 2.58 -0.23 20.56
C GLY A 203 2.70 0.05 19.06
N ALA A 204 2.41 -0.92 18.20
CA ALA A 204 2.29 -0.67 16.77
C ALA A 204 1.05 0.21 16.48
N VAL A 205 1.16 1.09 15.48
CA VAL A 205 0.08 2.01 15.09
C VAL A 205 -0.32 1.74 13.65
N ALA A 206 -1.52 1.22 13.46
CA ALA A 206 -2.12 1.07 12.14
C ALA A 206 -2.85 2.36 11.75
N MET A 207 -2.65 2.82 10.51
CA MET A 207 -3.26 4.04 9.98
C MET A 207 -3.75 3.81 8.56
N THR A 208 -4.91 4.38 8.25
CA THR A 208 -5.41 4.53 6.88
C THR A 208 -5.29 6.00 6.48
N LEU A 209 -4.65 6.25 5.36
CA LEU A 209 -4.26 7.57 4.90
C LEU A 209 -4.76 7.79 3.47
N THR A 210 -5.44 8.91 3.21
CA THR A 210 -5.78 9.35 1.86
C THR A 210 -4.88 10.51 1.45
N PRO A 211 -4.36 10.53 0.21
CA PRO A 211 -3.60 11.68 -0.30
C PRO A 211 -4.41 12.97 -0.21
N ALA A 212 -3.75 14.03 0.19
CA ALA A 212 -4.31 15.37 0.31
C ALA A 212 -3.29 16.40 -0.20
N PRO A 213 -3.71 17.61 -0.54
CA PRO A 213 -2.77 18.68 -0.90
C PRO A 213 -1.77 18.94 0.23
N PHE A 214 -0.51 19.07 -0.12
CA PHE A 214 0.50 19.59 0.80
C PHE A 214 0.20 21.07 1.08
N ARG A 215 0.22 21.45 2.36
CA ARG A 215 -0.04 22.82 2.80
C ARG A 215 1.04 23.28 3.75
N THR A 216 1.36 24.56 3.69
CA THR A 216 2.24 25.23 4.65
C THR A 216 1.47 26.38 5.33
N ALA A 217 1.90 26.71 6.52
CA ALA A 217 1.37 27.84 7.27
C ALA A 217 2.49 28.46 8.12
N THR A 218 2.37 29.74 8.40
CA THR A 218 3.29 30.48 9.27
C THR A 218 2.55 30.99 10.48
N TYR A 219 3.20 30.98 11.65
CA TYR A 219 2.69 31.62 12.84
C TYR A 219 3.19 33.08 12.91
N VAL A 220 2.26 34.00 13.11
CA VAL A 220 2.54 35.44 13.27
C VAL A 220 1.95 35.93 14.59
N VAL A 221 2.56 36.95 15.19
CA VAL A 221 2.02 37.58 16.38
C VAL A 221 1.28 38.88 15.98
N VAL A 222 -0.03 38.93 16.28
CA VAL A 222 -0.89 40.09 16.06
C VAL A 222 -1.53 40.45 17.40
N ASP A 223 -1.34 41.70 17.84
CA ASP A 223 -1.85 42.19 19.12
C ASP A 223 -1.49 41.31 20.34
N GLY A 224 -0.27 40.76 20.33
CA GLY A 224 0.24 39.92 21.40
C GLY A 224 -0.32 38.49 21.41
N LYS A 225 -1.05 38.09 20.38
CA LYS A 225 -1.60 36.73 20.19
C LYS A 225 -0.94 36.04 19.01
N GLU A 226 -0.59 34.78 19.16
CA GLU A 226 -0.15 33.95 18.05
C GLU A 226 -1.34 33.57 17.17
N MET A 227 -1.20 33.77 15.86
CA MET A 227 -2.19 33.44 14.84
C MET A 227 -1.52 32.65 13.72
N GLN A 228 -2.19 31.63 13.23
CA GLN A 228 -1.77 30.87 12.06
C GLN A 228 -2.29 31.58 10.79
N VAL A 229 -1.39 31.75 9.83
CA VAL A 229 -1.69 32.29 8.49
C VAL A 229 -1.28 31.24 7.46
N GLU A 230 -2.21 30.79 6.65
CA GLU A 230 -1.94 29.89 5.52
C GLU A 230 -1.22 30.67 4.42
N GLU A 231 -0.24 30.03 3.77
CA GLU A 231 0.46 30.57 2.59
C GLU A 231 -0.21 30.16 1.29
#